data_768da0f34acf2815cd4f6e9f55fc3901
#
_entry.id   768da0f34acf2815cd4f6e9f55fc3901
#
_cell.length_a   1.000
_cell.length_b   1.000
_cell.length_c   1.000
_cell.angle_alpha   90.00
_cell.angle_beta   90.00
_cell.angle_gamma   90.00
#
_symmetry.space_group_name_H-M   'P 1'
#
loop_
_entity.id
_entity.type
_entity.pdbx_description
1 polymer ?
#
loop_
_entity_poly.entity_id
_entity_poly.type
_entity_poly.pdbx_seq_one_letter_code
_entity_poly.pdbx_strand_id
1 'polypeptide(L)'
;GMGSYNAAIDDDALEFLADISNGDERNALNAIELGILTTDRTEDGVIHIDLATAQECIQKRSVRYDKEGDNHYDTISAFIKSMRGSDPDAVSFRRVLFRSKFIARRIMICASEDVGNADPNALQVAVAAAQAVERIGMPEARIILSQAALYIATAPKSNACYMAIDKALDVVKNSKTAPVPVHLQDAHYKGSAKLGHGVGYLYAHDYPNHYVRQQYLPDAYVNEKFYEPGDMGYEKDIKKHLDKIKSEA
;
A
#
# COMPACT_ATOMS: atom_id res chain seq x y z
N GLY A 1 13.92 0.76 -38.56
CA GLY A 1 14.50 1.85 -37.77
C GLY A 1 14.41 3.17 -38.52
N MET A 2 14.64 4.29 -37.82
CA MET A 2 14.44 5.67 -38.34
C MET A 2 15.50 6.15 -39.33
N GLY A 3 16.46 5.31 -39.73
CA GLY A 3 17.55 5.67 -40.66
C GLY A 3 17.14 6.13 -42.06
N SER A 4 15.88 5.90 -42.48
CA SER A 4 15.34 6.39 -43.75
C SER A 4 14.92 7.87 -43.75
N TYR A 5 14.91 8.52 -42.57
CA TYR A 5 14.34 9.86 -42.42
C TYR A 5 15.33 11.00 -42.68
N ASN A 6 16.57 10.74 -42.99
CA ASN A 6 17.61 11.78 -43.20
C ASN A 6 17.56 12.86 -42.10
N ALA A 7 17.84 12.47 -40.86
CA ALA A 7 17.79 13.34 -39.69
C ALA A 7 19.18 13.52 -39.10
N ALA A 8 19.45 14.72 -38.59
CA ALA A 8 20.63 15.07 -37.80
C ALA A 8 20.21 15.59 -36.42
N ILE A 9 21.01 15.30 -35.43
CA ILE A 9 20.82 15.82 -34.07
C ILE A 9 22.05 16.66 -33.68
N ASP A 10 21.83 17.81 -33.08
CA ASP A 10 22.90 18.67 -32.63
C ASP A 10 23.58 18.09 -31.39
N ASP A 11 24.89 18.36 -31.21
CA ASP A 11 25.67 17.77 -30.13
C ASP A 11 25.13 18.14 -28.75
N ASP A 12 24.67 19.38 -28.53
CA ASP A 12 24.05 19.84 -27.30
C ASP A 12 22.68 19.20 -27.05
N ALA A 13 21.90 18.94 -28.11
CA ALA A 13 20.65 18.19 -28.01
C ALA A 13 20.91 16.71 -27.65
N LEU A 14 21.95 16.11 -28.24
CA LEU A 14 22.34 14.74 -27.92
C LEU A 14 22.84 14.59 -26.49
N GLU A 15 23.67 15.51 -26.01
CA GLU A 15 24.16 15.55 -24.63
C GLU A 15 23.00 15.74 -23.65
N PHE A 16 22.08 16.65 -23.95
CA PHE A 16 20.86 16.86 -23.16
C PHE A 16 20.01 15.59 -23.08
N LEU A 17 19.76 14.90 -24.19
CA LEU A 17 19.00 13.65 -24.22
C LEU A 17 19.71 12.53 -23.46
N ALA A 18 21.02 12.42 -23.56
CA ALA A 18 21.79 11.44 -22.82
C ALA A 18 21.75 11.69 -21.30
N ASP A 19 21.94 12.96 -20.88
CA ASP A 19 21.88 13.36 -19.48
C ASP A 19 20.50 13.13 -18.88
N ILE A 20 19.43 13.55 -19.58
CA ILE A 20 18.08 13.44 -19.06
C ILE A 20 17.55 12.00 -19.08
N SER A 21 18.08 11.15 -19.95
CA SER A 21 17.72 9.72 -20.03
C SER A 21 18.39 8.86 -18.96
N ASN A 22 19.48 9.33 -18.34
CA ASN A 22 20.16 8.69 -17.21
C ASN A 22 20.33 7.17 -17.32
N GLY A 23 20.78 6.71 -18.50
CA GLY A 23 20.92 5.29 -18.77
C GLY A 23 19.67 4.57 -19.25
N ASP A 24 18.52 5.23 -19.39
CA ASP A 24 17.34 4.65 -20.04
C ASP A 24 17.38 4.93 -21.55
N GLU A 25 18.04 4.06 -22.31
CA GLU A 25 18.19 4.16 -23.76
C GLU A 25 16.84 4.26 -24.49
N ARG A 26 15.80 3.62 -23.98
CA ARG A 26 14.46 3.64 -24.58
C ARG A 26 13.84 5.04 -24.52
N ASN A 27 14.04 5.76 -23.42
CA ASN A 27 13.55 7.13 -23.28
C ASN A 27 14.26 8.08 -24.27
N ALA A 28 15.59 7.95 -24.41
CA ALA A 28 16.34 8.71 -25.39
C ALA A 28 15.89 8.42 -26.81
N LEU A 29 15.76 7.14 -27.18
CA LEU A 29 15.33 6.72 -28.50
C LEU A 29 13.91 7.15 -28.83
N ASN A 30 12.98 7.07 -27.90
CA ASN A 30 11.59 7.54 -28.08
C ASN A 30 11.54 9.06 -28.29
N ALA A 31 12.36 9.84 -27.58
CA ALA A 31 12.42 11.28 -27.76
C ALA A 31 12.98 11.65 -29.15
N ILE A 32 14.04 10.94 -29.61
CA ILE A 32 14.59 11.12 -30.94
C ILE A 32 13.56 10.73 -32.01
N GLU A 33 12.87 9.59 -31.84
CA GLU A 33 11.83 9.16 -32.78
C GLU A 33 10.71 10.18 -32.89
N LEU A 34 10.24 10.73 -31.74
CA LEU A 34 9.23 11.78 -31.72
C LEU A 34 9.74 13.04 -32.43
N GLY A 35 10.96 13.48 -32.14
CA GLY A 35 11.59 14.61 -32.83
C GLY A 35 11.65 14.45 -34.34
N ILE A 36 12.06 13.28 -34.83
CA ILE A 36 12.09 12.97 -36.25
C ILE A 36 10.69 13.01 -36.89
N LEU A 37 9.67 12.54 -36.21
CA LEU A 37 8.30 12.46 -36.73
C LEU A 37 7.54 13.80 -36.66
N THR A 38 7.92 14.72 -35.79
CA THR A 38 7.19 15.97 -35.56
C THR A 38 7.91 17.22 -36.05
N THR A 39 9.17 17.12 -36.44
CA THR A 39 9.95 18.26 -36.93
C THR A 39 9.92 18.30 -38.46
N ASP A 40 9.64 19.47 -39.04
CA ASP A 40 9.63 19.69 -40.46
C ASP A 40 11.07 19.61 -41.04
N ARG A 41 11.18 19.24 -42.31
CA ARG A 41 12.46 19.24 -43.02
C ARG A 41 12.88 20.66 -43.34
N THR A 42 14.14 20.93 -43.14
CA THR A 42 14.77 22.18 -43.60
C THR A 42 14.93 22.22 -45.11
N GLU A 43 15.35 23.35 -45.69
CA GLU A 43 15.49 23.55 -47.15
C GLU A 43 16.48 22.56 -47.79
N ASP A 44 17.44 22.04 -47.04
CA ASP A 44 18.39 21.01 -47.45
C ASP A 44 17.82 19.58 -47.40
N GLY A 45 16.56 19.42 -46.98
CA GLY A 45 15.85 18.15 -46.90
C GLY A 45 16.21 17.30 -45.68
N VAL A 46 16.92 17.86 -44.69
CA VAL A 46 17.31 17.19 -43.43
C VAL A 46 16.33 17.59 -42.34
N ILE A 47 16.03 16.68 -41.43
CA ILE A 47 15.32 16.97 -40.19
C ILE A 47 16.36 17.29 -39.12
N HIS A 48 16.42 18.54 -38.66
CA HIS A 48 17.34 18.95 -37.58
C HIS A 48 16.66 18.91 -36.21
N ILE A 49 17.24 18.15 -35.29
CA ILE A 49 16.82 18.09 -33.89
C ILE A 49 17.79 18.93 -33.09
N ASP A 50 17.43 20.18 -32.87
CA ASP A 50 18.16 21.09 -31.97
C ASP A 50 17.76 20.89 -30.50
N LEU A 51 18.44 21.60 -29.62
CA LEU A 51 18.17 21.53 -28.16
C LEU A 51 16.72 21.89 -27.81
N ALA A 52 16.11 22.87 -28.49
CA ALA A 52 14.73 23.25 -28.25
C ALA A 52 13.75 22.12 -28.60
N THR A 53 13.94 21.53 -29.80
CA THR A 53 13.18 20.36 -30.26
C THR A 53 13.36 19.17 -29.28
N ALA A 54 14.58 18.89 -28.85
CA ALA A 54 14.85 17.83 -27.88
C ALA A 54 14.15 18.07 -26.53
N GLN A 55 14.11 19.33 -26.07
CA GLN A 55 13.40 19.71 -24.85
C GLN A 55 11.87 19.56 -24.96
N GLU A 56 11.29 19.91 -26.12
CA GLU A 56 9.87 19.71 -26.40
C GLU A 56 9.48 18.22 -26.45
N CYS A 57 10.33 17.39 -27.04
CA CYS A 57 10.11 15.95 -27.14
C CYS A 57 10.21 15.23 -25.79
N ILE A 58 10.96 15.78 -24.87
CA ILE A 58 10.95 15.32 -23.47
C ILE A 58 9.97 16.18 -22.68
N GLN A 59 8.70 15.90 -22.83
CA GLN A 59 7.69 16.54 -21.98
C GLN A 59 8.03 16.36 -20.51
N LYS A 60 8.51 17.44 -19.89
CA LYS A 60 8.81 17.62 -18.48
C LYS A 60 9.59 16.47 -17.85
N ARG A 61 10.78 16.76 -17.38
CA ARG A 61 11.61 15.94 -16.52
C ARG A 61 10.75 14.99 -15.70
N SER A 62 10.46 13.79 -16.24
CA SER A 62 9.95 12.73 -15.41
C SER A 62 11.06 12.49 -14.39
N VAL A 63 10.79 12.80 -13.13
CA VAL A 63 11.73 12.53 -12.05
C VAL A 63 12.11 11.07 -12.17
N ARG A 64 13.37 10.86 -12.41
CA ARG A 64 13.91 9.55 -12.80
C ARG A 64 13.73 8.56 -11.69
N TYR A 65 13.21 7.46 -12.09
CA TYR A 65 12.99 6.30 -11.27
C TYR A 65 13.79 5.14 -11.87
N ASP A 66 14.86 4.78 -11.21
CA ASP A 66 15.64 3.60 -11.55
C ASP A 66 14.87 2.35 -11.13
N LYS A 67 14.46 1.53 -12.11
CA LYS A 67 13.65 0.33 -11.90
C LYS A 67 14.37 -0.82 -11.21
N GLU A 68 15.68 -0.84 -11.22
CA GLU A 68 16.49 -2.01 -10.87
C GLU A 68 17.63 -1.71 -9.87
N GLY A 69 17.72 -0.48 -9.35
CA GLY A 69 18.79 -0.07 -8.42
C GLY A 69 18.35 0.11 -6.97
N ASP A 70 19.30 0.17 -6.07
CA ASP A 70 19.12 0.39 -4.63
C ASP A 70 18.30 1.66 -4.33
N ASN A 71 18.42 2.69 -5.15
CA ASN A 71 17.64 3.94 -5.05
C ASN A 71 16.12 3.75 -5.12
N HIS A 72 15.65 2.73 -5.86
CA HIS A 72 14.22 2.42 -5.92
C HIS A 72 13.68 1.94 -4.57
N TYR A 73 14.37 0.97 -3.97
CA TYR A 73 13.98 0.41 -2.67
C TYR A 73 14.12 1.44 -1.55
N ASP A 74 15.14 2.27 -1.59
CA ASP A 74 15.36 3.34 -0.62
C ASP A 74 14.26 4.41 -0.69
N THR A 75 13.87 4.81 -1.90
CA THR A 75 12.80 5.79 -2.09
C THR A 75 11.44 5.23 -1.65
N ILE A 76 11.16 3.95 -1.95
CA ILE A 76 9.96 3.25 -1.46
C ILE A 76 9.94 3.18 0.07
N SER A 77 11.05 2.76 0.65
CA SER A 77 11.21 2.66 2.09
C SER A 77 11.00 4.02 2.75
N ALA A 78 11.58 5.07 2.18
CA ALA A 78 11.41 6.44 2.66
C ALA A 78 9.97 6.95 2.53
N PHE A 79 9.24 6.60 1.45
CA PHE A 79 7.83 6.94 1.29
C PHE A 79 6.96 6.28 2.37
N ILE A 80 7.14 4.97 2.60
CA ILE A 80 6.41 4.23 3.64
C ILE A 80 6.73 4.81 5.02
N LYS A 81 8.00 5.04 5.32
CA LYS A 81 8.45 5.63 6.59
C LYS A 81 7.90 7.04 6.81
N SER A 82 7.71 7.82 5.75
CA SER A 82 7.10 9.15 5.84
C SER A 82 5.61 9.07 6.21
N MET A 83 4.84 8.14 5.62
CA MET A 83 3.44 7.90 6.02
C MET A 83 3.34 7.40 7.47
N ARG A 84 4.19 6.45 7.84
CA ARG A 84 4.28 5.90 9.21
C ARG A 84 4.69 6.96 10.22
N GLY A 85 5.63 7.82 9.87
CA GLY A 85 6.16 8.90 10.71
C GLY A 85 5.30 10.17 10.72
N SER A 86 4.14 10.16 10.03
CA SER A 86 3.22 11.32 9.97
C SER A 86 3.86 12.59 9.42
N ASP A 87 4.67 12.48 8.37
CA ASP A 87 5.27 13.61 7.65
C ASP A 87 4.58 13.80 6.29
N PRO A 88 3.53 14.64 6.20
CA PRO A 88 2.76 14.85 4.98
C PRO A 88 3.56 15.52 3.86
N ASP A 89 4.55 16.34 4.18
CA ASP A 89 5.38 17.04 3.20
C ASP A 89 6.34 16.06 2.53
N ALA A 90 7.00 15.21 3.31
CA ALA A 90 7.86 14.15 2.79
C ALA A 90 7.05 13.12 1.96
N VAL A 91 5.82 12.80 2.35
CA VAL A 91 4.90 11.95 1.59
C VAL A 91 4.56 12.58 0.25
N SER A 92 4.19 13.85 0.23
CA SER A 92 3.84 14.59 -0.99
C SER A 92 5.02 14.66 -1.96
N PHE A 93 6.20 14.98 -1.46
CA PHE A 93 7.43 15.04 -2.25
C PHE A 93 7.78 13.67 -2.87
N ARG A 94 7.80 12.60 -2.07
CA ARG A 94 8.20 11.27 -2.54
C ARG A 94 7.15 10.60 -3.40
N ARG A 95 5.88 10.96 -3.23
CA ARG A 95 4.77 10.38 -4.00
C ARG A 95 4.96 10.58 -5.52
N VAL A 96 5.54 11.70 -5.97
CA VAL A 96 5.71 12.00 -7.42
C VAL A 96 6.74 11.09 -8.10
N LEU A 97 7.57 10.38 -7.33
CA LEU A 97 8.65 9.55 -7.82
C LEU A 97 8.20 8.15 -8.30
N PHE A 98 6.93 7.77 -8.16
CA PHE A 98 6.48 6.38 -8.32
C PHE A 98 5.36 6.19 -9.34
N ARG A 99 5.23 4.94 -9.83
CA ARG A 99 4.10 4.50 -10.65
C ARG A 99 2.83 4.34 -9.82
N SER A 100 1.69 4.74 -10.38
CA SER A 100 0.39 4.84 -9.70
C SER A 100 -0.08 3.57 -9.00
N LYS A 101 -0.03 2.40 -9.68
CA LYS A 101 -0.49 1.12 -9.12
C LYS A 101 0.35 0.65 -7.94
N PHE A 102 1.66 0.90 -8.00
CA PHE A 102 2.55 0.53 -6.93
C PHE A 102 2.30 1.33 -5.66
N ILE A 103 2.12 2.65 -5.79
CA ILE A 103 1.79 3.54 -4.66
C ILE A 103 0.45 3.17 -4.02
N ALA A 104 -0.59 2.95 -4.83
CA ALA A 104 -1.90 2.54 -4.33
C ALA A 104 -1.79 1.29 -3.42
N ARG A 105 -1.03 0.28 -3.86
CA ARG A 105 -0.75 -0.91 -3.04
C ARG A 105 -0.05 -0.56 -1.72
N ARG A 106 0.94 0.33 -1.72
CA ARG A 106 1.68 0.71 -0.50
C ARG A 106 0.83 1.51 0.47
N ILE A 107 -0.05 2.37 -0.04
CA ILE A 107 -1.03 3.10 0.77
C ILE A 107 -1.99 2.12 1.46
N MET A 108 -2.52 1.12 0.74
CA MET A 108 -3.41 0.09 1.32
C MET A 108 -2.72 -0.72 2.44
N ILE A 109 -1.46 -1.12 2.23
CA ILE A 109 -0.71 -1.86 3.25
C ILE A 109 -0.48 -0.96 4.48
N CYS A 110 -0.01 0.27 4.30
CA CYS A 110 0.24 1.21 5.39
C CYS A 110 -1.05 1.55 6.16
N ALA A 111 -2.20 1.62 5.47
CA ALA A 111 -3.50 1.81 6.10
C ALA A 111 -3.84 0.70 7.10
N SER A 112 -3.47 -0.54 6.82
CA SER A 112 -3.73 -1.69 7.69
C SER A 112 -2.62 -1.94 8.71
N GLU A 113 -1.35 -1.74 8.30
CA GLU A 113 -0.16 -2.03 9.11
C GLU A 113 0.12 -0.95 10.15
N ASP A 114 0.05 0.34 9.74
CA ASP A 114 0.50 1.46 10.57
C ASP A 114 -0.65 2.30 11.15
N VAL A 115 -1.84 2.30 10.52
CA VAL A 115 -3.04 2.97 11.02
C VAL A 115 -3.98 1.99 11.70
N GLY A 116 -4.26 0.85 11.06
CA GLY A 116 -5.09 -0.21 11.62
C GLY A 116 -6.43 0.30 12.14
N ASN A 117 -6.81 -0.17 13.33
CA ASN A 117 -8.06 0.23 13.98
C ASN A 117 -8.00 1.58 14.72
N ALA A 118 -6.86 2.27 14.70
CA ALA A 118 -6.83 3.66 15.19
C ALA A 118 -7.70 4.58 14.32
N ASP A 119 -7.80 4.29 13.01
CA ASP A 119 -8.80 4.89 12.10
C ASP A 119 -9.34 3.84 11.12
N PRO A 120 -10.51 3.24 11.38
CA PRO A 120 -11.11 2.23 10.51
C PRO A 120 -11.42 2.70 9.08
N ASN A 121 -11.51 4.00 8.83
CA ASN A 121 -11.75 4.54 7.49
C ASN A 121 -10.47 4.51 6.61
N ALA A 122 -9.30 4.40 7.21
CA ALA A 122 -8.03 4.47 6.48
C ALA A 122 -7.95 3.45 5.34
N LEU A 123 -8.29 2.19 5.62
CA LEU A 123 -8.30 1.14 4.59
C LEU A 123 -9.37 1.40 3.52
N GLN A 124 -10.55 1.91 3.88
CA GLN A 124 -11.61 2.23 2.94
C GLN A 124 -11.18 3.34 1.97
N VAL A 125 -10.56 4.41 2.48
CA VAL A 125 -10.00 5.50 1.66
C VAL A 125 -8.93 4.97 0.72
N ALA A 126 -8.02 4.13 1.21
CA ALA A 126 -6.94 3.54 0.43
C ALA A 126 -7.46 2.64 -0.71
N VAL A 127 -8.47 1.80 -0.43
CA VAL A 127 -9.10 0.91 -1.42
C VAL A 127 -9.88 1.72 -2.45
N ALA A 128 -10.68 2.71 -2.04
CA ALA A 128 -11.41 3.58 -2.96
C ALA A 128 -10.45 4.34 -3.90
N ALA A 129 -9.33 4.84 -3.37
CA ALA A 129 -8.29 5.48 -4.17
C ALA A 129 -7.66 4.53 -5.19
N ALA A 130 -7.33 3.29 -4.79
CA ALA A 130 -6.77 2.29 -5.69
C ALA A 130 -7.72 1.97 -6.85
N GLN A 131 -9.02 1.77 -6.58
CA GLN A 131 -10.04 1.53 -7.60
C GLN A 131 -10.23 2.74 -8.54
N ALA A 132 -10.23 3.95 -8.00
CA ALA A 132 -10.35 5.17 -8.79
C ALA A 132 -9.15 5.36 -9.74
N VAL A 133 -7.93 5.09 -9.27
CA VAL A 133 -6.70 5.15 -10.07
C VAL A 133 -6.75 4.22 -11.28
N GLU A 134 -7.32 3.02 -11.13
CA GLU A 134 -7.48 2.06 -12.23
C GLU A 134 -8.46 2.54 -13.31
N ARG A 135 -9.48 3.30 -12.92
CA ARG A 135 -10.52 3.80 -13.83
C ARG A 135 -10.12 5.09 -14.55
N ILE A 136 -9.42 5.98 -13.84
CA ILE A 136 -9.12 7.33 -14.33
C ILE A 136 -7.78 7.36 -15.08
N GLY A 137 -6.75 6.68 -14.55
CA GLY A 137 -5.41 6.72 -15.12
C GLY A 137 -4.67 8.04 -14.85
N MET A 138 -3.46 8.15 -15.43
CA MET A 138 -2.63 9.37 -15.33
C MET A 138 -3.03 10.35 -16.44
N PRO A 139 -2.89 11.67 -16.24
CA PRO A 139 -2.24 12.32 -15.08
C PRO A 139 -3.13 12.57 -13.86
N GLU A 140 -4.45 12.45 -13.95
CA GLU A 140 -5.41 12.82 -12.89
C GLU A 140 -5.32 11.92 -11.65
N ALA A 141 -4.98 10.65 -11.82
CA ALA A 141 -4.78 9.69 -10.73
C ALA A 141 -3.77 10.18 -9.66
N ARG A 142 -2.87 11.12 -10.03
CA ARG A 142 -1.94 11.75 -9.07
C ARG A 142 -2.65 12.48 -7.93
N ILE A 143 -3.81 13.07 -8.20
CA ILE A 143 -4.59 13.84 -7.22
C ILE A 143 -5.19 12.88 -6.19
N ILE A 144 -5.80 11.80 -6.66
CA ILE A 144 -6.43 10.76 -5.84
C ILE A 144 -5.39 10.09 -4.93
N LEU A 145 -4.23 9.73 -5.49
CA LEU A 145 -3.15 9.12 -4.71
C LEU A 145 -2.56 10.08 -3.67
N SER A 146 -2.48 11.37 -4.00
CA SER A 146 -2.03 12.40 -3.05
C SER A 146 -2.99 12.50 -1.87
N GLN A 147 -4.29 12.58 -2.14
CA GLN A 147 -5.32 12.63 -1.10
C GLN A 147 -5.23 11.41 -0.17
N ALA A 148 -5.17 10.19 -0.72
CA ALA A 148 -5.10 8.97 0.07
C ALA A 148 -3.80 8.89 0.89
N ALA A 149 -2.66 9.22 0.28
CA ALA A 149 -1.37 9.19 0.96
C ALA A 149 -1.30 10.19 2.13
N LEU A 150 -1.84 11.40 1.93
CA LEU A 150 -1.93 12.43 2.98
C LEU A 150 -2.90 12.01 4.09
N TYR A 151 -4.05 11.40 3.74
CA TYR A 151 -4.97 10.86 4.73
C TYR A 151 -4.27 9.85 5.65
N ILE A 152 -3.55 8.88 5.07
CA ILE A 152 -2.81 7.88 5.84
C ILE A 152 -1.68 8.52 6.67
N ALA A 153 -0.97 9.50 6.10
CA ALA A 153 0.09 10.19 6.84
C ALA A 153 -0.43 10.94 8.06
N THR A 154 -1.61 11.55 7.97
CA THR A 154 -2.18 12.38 9.04
C THR A 154 -3.12 11.61 9.99
N ALA A 155 -3.49 10.37 9.67
CA ALA A 155 -4.31 9.52 10.53
C ALA A 155 -3.58 9.15 11.84
N PRO A 156 -4.31 8.91 12.95
CA PRO A 156 -3.72 8.32 14.15
C PRO A 156 -3.10 6.96 13.83
N LYS A 157 -2.02 6.60 14.50
CA LYS A 157 -1.23 5.39 14.21
C LYS A 157 -1.45 4.30 15.24
N SER A 158 -1.62 3.06 14.76
CA SER A 158 -1.55 1.85 15.57
C SER A 158 -1.14 0.67 14.70
N ASN A 159 -0.19 -0.10 15.17
CA ASN A 159 0.20 -1.37 14.56
C ASN A 159 -0.36 -2.59 15.33
N ALA A 160 -1.31 -2.39 16.23
CA ALA A 160 -1.84 -3.47 17.09
C ALA A 160 -2.42 -4.65 16.29
N CYS A 161 -3.08 -4.37 15.15
CA CYS A 161 -3.60 -5.42 14.26
C CYS A 161 -2.47 -6.23 13.61
N TYR A 162 -1.42 -5.56 13.15
CA TYR A 162 -0.24 -6.20 12.57
C TYR A 162 0.48 -7.07 13.61
N MET A 163 0.74 -6.53 14.80
CA MET A 163 1.37 -7.28 15.89
C MET A 163 0.55 -8.48 16.33
N ALA A 164 -0.79 -8.37 16.32
CA ALA A 164 -1.69 -9.46 16.69
C ALA A 164 -1.55 -10.66 15.76
N ILE A 165 -1.55 -10.45 14.46
CA ILE A 165 -1.43 -11.55 13.48
C ILE A 165 -0.01 -12.14 13.47
N ASP A 166 1.03 -11.32 13.60
CA ASP A 166 2.41 -11.81 13.64
C ASP A 166 2.66 -12.67 14.88
N LYS A 167 2.23 -12.22 16.06
CA LYS A 167 2.31 -13.01 17.28
C LYS A 167 1.54 -14.33 17.17
N ALA A 168 0.34 -14.30 16.58
CA ALA A 168 -0.44 -15.53 16.37
C ALA A 168 0.26 -16.49 15.40
N LEU A 169 0.85 -15.99 14.32
CA LEU A 169 1.62 -16.78 13.37
C LEU A 169 2.86 -17.42 14.00
N ASP A 170 3.57 -16.68 14.85
CA ASP A 170 4.75 -17.19 15.56
C ASP A 170 4.38 -18.32 16.52
N VAL A 171 3.28 -18.16 17.26
CA VAL A 171 2.77 -19.22 18.14
C VAL A 171 2.42 -20.47 17.33
N VAL A 172 1.69 -20.35 16.21
CA VAL A 172 1.28 -21.49 15.38
C VAL A 172 2.49 -22.17 14.72
N LYS A 173 3.50 -21.42 14.27
CA LYS A 173 4.70 -21.98 13.64
C LYS A 173 5.61 -22.74 14.62
N ASN A 174 5.69 -22.25 15.86
CA ASN A 174 6.66 -22.73 16.84
C ASN A 174 6.06 -23.72 17.84
N SER A 175 4.78 -24.06 17.74
CA SER A 175 4.08 -24.93 18.66
C SER A 175 3.32 -26.04 17.95
N LYS A 176 3.01 -27.12 18.70
CA LYS A 176 2.16 -28.20 18.18
C LYS A 176 0.74 -27.68 18.00
N THR A 177 0.06 -28.12 16.94
CA THR A 177 -1.36 -27.82 16.70
C THR A 177 -2.18 -28.19 17.93
N ALA A 178 -2.82 -27.21 18.56
CA ALA A 178 -3.71 -27.45 19.68
C ALA A 178 -5.15 -27.66 19.17
N PRO A 179 -5.91 -28.63 19.72
CA PRO A 179 -7.28 -28.88 19.31
C PRO A 179 -8.19 -27.71 19.67
N VAL A 180 -9.21 -27.47 18.84
CA VAL A 180 -10.29 -26.53 19.16
C VAL A 180 -11.04 -27.01 20.40
N PRO A 181 -11.36 -26.15 21.38
CA PRO A 181 -12.17 -26.52 22.54
C PRO A 181 -13.48 -27.21 22.16
N VAL A 182 -13.84 -28.30 22.83
CA VAL A 182 -14.94 -29.17 22.43
C VAL A 182 -16.29 -28.44 22.29
N HIS A 183 -16.56 -27.48 23.18
CA HIS A 183 -17.79 -26.68 23.14
C HIS A 183 -17.86 -25.72 21.92
N LEU A 184 -16.74 -25.41 21.26
CA LEU A 184 -16.67 -24.59 20.04
C LEU A 184 -16.68 -25.42 18.76
N GLN A 185 -16.60 -26.76 18.86
CA GLN A 185 -16.59 -27.63 17.68
C GLN A 185 -17.98 -27.72 17.07
N ASP A 186 -18.02 -27.92 15.74
CA ASP A 186 -19.29 -27.96 15.00
C ASP A 186 -20.20 -29.11 15.48
N ALA A 187 -21.43 -28.76 15.84
CA ALA A 187 -22.46 -29.69 16.34
C ALA A 187 -23.52 -30.02 15.29
N HIS A 188 -23.40 -29.54 14.04
CA HIS A 188 -24.47 -29.67 13.02
C HIS A 188 -24.42 -30.93 12.17
N TYR A 189 -23.39 -31.77 12.30
CA TYR A 189 -23.27 -33.00 11.53
C TYR A 189 -23.72 -34.26 12.29
N LYS A 190 -24.17 -35.31 11.54
CA LYS A 190 -24.54 -36.61 12.16
C LYS A 190 -23.37 -37.24 12.89
N GLY A 191 -23.55 -37.47 14.19
CA GLY A 191 -22.53 -38.06 15.06
C GLY A 191 -21.80 -37.09 15.98
N SER A 192 -21.93 -35.77 15.76
CA SER A 192 -21.33 -34.73 16.63
C SER A 192 -21.70 -34.89 18.09
N ALA A 193 -22.98 -35.21 18.39
CA ALA A 193 -23.46 -35.44 19.74
C ALA A 193 -22.77 -36.62 20.47
N LYS A 194 -22.36 -37.68 19.73
CA LYS A 194 -21.60 -38.81 20.31
C LYS A 194 -20.17 -38.43 20.68
N LEU A 195 -19.64 -37.38 20.07
CA LEU A 195 -18.31 -36.84 20.32
C LEU A 195 -18.32 -35.68 21.32
N GLY A 196 -19.51 -35.27 21.77
CA GLY A 196 -19.68 -34.15 22.69
C GLY A 196 -19.43 -32.77 22.07
N HIS A 197 -19.37 -32.65 20.73
CA HIS A 197 -19.11 -31.40 20.04
C HIS A 197 -20.22 -30.40 20.31
N GLY A 198 -19.86 -29.15 20.61
CA GLY A 198 -20.81 -28.06 20.92
C GLY A 198 -21.45 -28.12 22.29
N VAL A 199 -21.18 -29.18 23.10
CA VAL A 199 -21.76 -29.31 24.44
C VAL A 199 -21.14 -28.27 25.36
N GLY A 200 -22.01 -27.48 26.02
CA GLY A 200 -21.58 -26.41 26.93
C GLY A 200 -21.26 -25.08 26.27
N TYR A 201 -21.50 -24.94 24.96
CA TYR A 201 -21.38 -23.64 24.31
C TYR A 201 -22.42 -22.64 24.85
N LEU A 202 -21.96 -21.47 25.24
CA LEU A 202 -22.81 -20.37 25.70
C LEU A 202 -22.96 -19.37 24.57
N TYR A 203 -24.23 -19.19 24.11
CA TYR A 203 -24.51 -18.27 23.02
C TYR A 203 -24.51 -16.81 23.53
N ALA A 204 -23.55 -16.02 23.14
CA ALA A 204 -23.30 -14.69 23.67
C ALA A 204 -24.52 -13.74 23.57
N HIS A 205 -25.38 -13.89 22.55
CA HIS A 205 -26.56 -13.05 22.39
C HIS A 205 -27.66 -13.29 23.44
N ASP A 206 -27.60 -14.41 24.17
CA ASP A 206 -28.53 -14.69 25.29
C ASP A 206 -28.13 -13.99 26.60
N TYR A 207 -26.99 -13.31 26.61
CA TYR A 207 -26.41 -12.66 27.77
C TYR A 207 -26.40 -11.13 27.67
N PRO A 208 -26.37 -10.39 28.79
CA PRO A 208 -26.26 -8.94 28.78
C PRO A 208 -25.03 -8.46 27.96
N ASN A 209 -25.19 -7.34 27.29
CA ASN A 209 -24.17 -6.77 26.40
C ASN A 209 -23.67 -7.72 25.31
N HIS A 210 -24.39 -8.82 25.01
CA HIS A 210 -23.99 -9.88 24.08
C HIS A 210 -22.59 -10.43 24.37
N TYR A 211 -22.28 -10.53 25.66
CA TYR A 211 -20.98 -11.03 26.13
C TYR A 211 -21.18 -12.06 27.26
N VAL A 212 -20.40 -13.14 27.17
CA VAL A 212 -20.32 -14.18 28.19
C VAL A 212 -18.89 -14.63 28.36
N ARG A 213 -18.48 -14.83 29.62
CA ARG A 213 -17.13 -15.33 29.89
C ARG A 213 -17.06 -16.82 29.61
N GLN A 214 -16.44 -17.17 28.48
CA GLN A 214 -16.12 -18.56 28.14
C GLN A 214 -14.76 -18.62 27.43
N GLN A 215 -14.18 -19.80 27.36
CA GLN A 215 -12.89 -20.01 26.71
C GLN A 215 -13.06 -20.14 25.20
N TYR A 216 -12.33 -19.33 24.43
CA TYR A 216 -12.30 -19.39 22.96
C TYR A 216 -10.98 -19.93 22.42
N LEU A 217 -9.88 -19.73 23.13
CA LEU A 217 -8.58 -20.25 22.74
C LEU A 217 -8.40 -21.71 23.18
N PRO A 218 -7.62 -22.51 22.43
CA PRO A 218 -7.19 -23.83 22.90
C PRO A 218 -6.52 -23.78 24.27
N ASP A 219 -6.60 -24.87 25.03
CA ASP A 219 -6.05 -24.95 26.40
C ASP A 219 -4.59 -24.53 26.49
N ALA A 220 -3.78 -24.90 25.47
CA ALA A 220 -2.37 -24.54 25.41
C ALA A 220 -2.10 -23.04 25.28
N TYR A 221 -3.11 -22.25 24.87
CA TYR A 221 -2.98 -20.82 24.57
C TYR A 221 -3.97 -19.94 25.35
N VAL A 222 -4.65 -20.49 26.35
CA VAL A 222 -5.70 -19.80 27.10
C VAL A 222 -5.21 -18.49 27.75
N ASN A 223 -3.94 -18.37 28.06
CA ASN A 223 -3.32 -17.19 28.66
C ASN A 223 -2.67 -16.26 27.62
N GLU A 224 -2.69 -16.63 26.33
CA GLU A 224 -2.12 -15.78 25.30
C GLU A 224 -3.00 -14.56 25.02
N LYS A 225 -2.34 -13.44 24.76
CA LYS A 225 -2.98 -12.19 24.40
C LYS A 225 -2.39 -11.70 23.09
N PHE A 226 -3.15 -11.85 22.02
CA PHE A 226 -2.68 -11.49 20.66
C PHE A 226 -2.98 -10.03 20.34
N TYR A 227 -4.21 -9.56 20.55
CA TYR A 227 -4.62 -8.20 20.25
C TYR A 227 -4.64 -7.34 21.50
N GLU A 228 -3.86 -6.27 21.47
CA GLU A 228 -3.78 -5.26 22.53
C GLU A 228 -4.04 -3.88 21.92
N PRO A 229 -5.31 -3.37 21.98
CA PRO A 229 -5.63 -2.08 21.40
C PRO A 229 -4.85 -0.96 22.09
N GLY A 230 -4.36 -0.02 21.29
CA GLY A 230 -3.65 1.16 21.74
C GLY A 230 -4.56 2.23 22.36
N ASP A 231 -3.97 3.38 22.66
CA ASP A 231 -4.69 4.53 23.21
C ASP A 231 -4.93 5.64 22.17
N MET A 232 -4.63 5.37 20.87
CA MET A 232 -4.77 6.33 19.80
C MET A 232 -6.04 6.11 18.99
N GLY A 233 -6.67 7.22 18.57
CA GLY A 233 -7.84 7.18 17.69
C GLY A 233 -8.97 6.30 18.24
N TYR A 234 -9.60 5.54 17.34
CA TYR A 234 -10.73 4.67 17.66
C TYR A 234 -10.34 3.46 18.54
N GLU A 235 -9.07 3.04 18.60
CA GLU A 235 -8.65 1.95 19.49
C GLU A 235 -8.86 2.28 20.97
N LYS A 236 -8.79 3.56 21.35
CA LYS A 236 -9.16 4.00 22.70
C LYS A 236 -10.61 3.64 23.07
N ASP A 237 -11.52 3.72 22.10
CA ASP A 237 -12.93 3.39 22.33
C ASP A 237 -13.14 1.87 22.31
N ILE A 238 -12.43 1.14 21.46
CA ILE A 238 -12.38 -0.34 21.47
C ILE A 238 -11.94 -0.83 22.87
N LYS A 239 -10.84 -0.27 23.39
CA LYS A 239 -10.31 -0.64 24.70
C LYS A 239 -11.34 -0.42 25.81
N LYS A 240 -11.95 0.77 25.85
CA LYS A 240 -13.01 1.08 26.83
C LYS A 240 -14.20 0.12 26.73
N HIS A 241 -14.63 -0.19 25.49
CA HIS A 241 -15.71 -1.13 25.25
C HIS A 241 -15.38 -2.53 25.77
N LEU A 242 -14.18 -3.05 25.45
CA LEU A 242 -13.73 -4.37 25.89
C LEU A 242 -13.60 -4.44 27.42
N ASP A 243 -13.08 -3.40 28.05
CA ASP A 243 -12.95 -3.34 29.52
C ASP A 243 -14.33 -3.31 30.19
N LYS A 244 -15.28 -2.53 29.64
CA LYS A 244 -16.64 -2.45 30.13
C LYS A 244 -17.34 -3.81 30.11
N ILE A 245 -17.41 -4.48 28.95
CA ILE A 245 -18.12 -5.76 28.80
C ILE A 245 -17.50 -6.87 29.66
N LYS A 246 -16.17 -6.83 29.90
CA LYS A 246 -15.48 -7.79 30.76
C LYS A 246 -15.70 -7.54 32.26
N SER A 247 -15.94 -6.29 32.63
CA SER A 247 -16.19 -5.94 34.06
C SER A 247 -17.63 -6.18 34.46
N GLU A 248 -18.58 -6.21 33.53
CA GLU A 248 -20.02 -6.40 33.77
C GLU A 248 -20.46 -7.87 33.62
N ALA A 249 -19.53 -8.82 33.31
CA ALA A 249 -19.79 -10.25 33.09
C ALA A 249 -19.23 -11.15 34.27
#